data_9f19c3661cb733ebe49d5b3b09e13ba1
#
_entry.id   9f19c3661cb733ebe49d5b3b09e13ba1
#
_cell.length_a   1.000
_cell.length_b   1.000
_cell.length_c   1.000
_cell.angle_alpha   90.00
_cell.angle_beta   90.00
_cell.angle_gamma   90.00
#
_symmetry.space_group_name_H-M   'P 1'
#
loop_
_entity.id
_entity.type
_entity.pdbx_description
1 polymer ?
#
loop_
_entity_poly.entity_id
_entity_poly.type
_entity_poly.pdbx_seq_one_letter_code
_entity_poly.pdbx_strand_id
1 'polypeptide(L)'
;MRILMIGGTGTISSAITRQLAASGHDLWLLNRGHRKNEVPANVKQIIADIDDTDEVLRQIGDTQFDAVCEFIGFLPSQVERDIRLFKGRTRQYVYISSASAYNKPAASHYITEGTTLANPYWEYSRNKIACEELLLKTWREEGFPITIVRPSHTYCERAVPVSVHGPKGSWQVLKRIMEGKQVLVNGDGSSLWTVTWNEDFARGFIGLLGTPKAIGEAFQIMSDEQLSWNQIYQCVANALGVAFKPYYVASDFLAATSPKEWDFTGNLLGDKSLTVMFDCTKLKRAVPGFQATTRFDEGVRKCVAYILAHPELQVEDPEFDAWCDKVIAAQEKAKQSI
;
A
#
# COMPACT_ATOMS: atom_id res chain seq x y z
N MET A 1 4.08 -25.18 -4.56
CA MET A 1 2.94 -24.87 -3.67
C MET A 1 1.73 -24.54 -4.51
N ARG A 2 0.54 -24.85 -4.01
CA ARG A 2 -0.72 -24.35 -4.55
C ARG A 2 -1.14 -23.11 -3.76
N ILE A 3 -1.28 -21.99 -4.45
CA ILE A 3 -1.49 -20.68 -3.83
C ILE A 3 -2.74 -20.04 -4.44
N LEU A 4 -3.64 -19.55 -3.59
CA LEU A 4 -4.77 -18.73 -3.99
C LEU A 4 -4.49 -17.28 -3.61
N MET A 5 -4.60 -16.36 -4.56
CA MET A 5 -4.57 -14.92 -4.30
C MET A 5 -5.96 -14.32 -4.52
N ILE A 6 -6.49 -13.66 -3.51
CA ILE A 6 -7.74 -12.91 -3.57
C ILE A 6 -7.37 -11.45 -3.89
N GLY A 7 -7.61 -11.02 -5.14
CA GLY A 7 -7.22 -9.69 -5.60
C GLY A 7 -5.78 -9.59 -6.14
N GLY A 8 -5.36 -10.46 -7.07
CA GLY A 8 -3.98 -10.60 -7.59
C GLY A 8 -3.51 -9.56 -8.63
N THR A 9 -4.26 -8.50 -8.95
CA THR A 9 -3.93 -7.54 -10.02
C THR A 9 -3.75 -6.08 -9.55
N GLY A 10 -3.64 -5.86 -8.24
CA GLY A 10 -3.43 -4.54 -7.63
C GLY A 10 -1.95 -4.11 -7.63
N THR A 11 -1.67 -2.92 -7.12
CA THR A 11 -0.31 -2.34 -7.01
C THR A 11 0.67 -3.28 -6.30
N ILE A 12 0.28 -3.86 -5.18
CA ILE A 12 1.09 -4.79 -4.39
C ILE A 12 1.10 -6.17 -5.04
N SER A 13 -0.08 -6.71 -5.34
CA SER A 13 -0.25 -8.11 -5.71
C SER A 13 0.20 -8.45 -7.14
N SER A 14 0.23 -7.49 -8.07
CA SER A 14 0.62 -7.75 -9.45
C SER A 14 2.06 -8.29 -9.60
N ALA A 15 3.02 -7.73 -8.85
CA ALA A 15 4.39 -8.21 -8.85
C ALA A 15 4.49 -9.60 -8.22
N ILE A 16 3.76 -9.86 -7.13
CA ILE A 16 3.69 -11.19 -6.50
C ILE A 16 3.14 -12.21 -7.48
N THR A 17 2.05 -11.87 -8.19
CA THR A 17 1.45 -12.72 -9.23
C THR A 17 2.47 -13.08 -10.32
N ARG A 18 3.19 -12.10 -10.87
CA ARG A 18 4.20 -12.33 -11.91
C ARG A 18 5.33 -13.23 -11.41
N GLN A 19 5.87 -12.95 -10.22
CA GLN A 19 6.99 -13.73 -9.66
C GLN A 19 6.58 -15.16 -9.31
N LEU A 20 5.40 -15.37 -8.71
CA LEU A 20 4.88 -16.71 -8.41
C LEU A 20 4.60 -17.52 -9.69
N ALA A 21 4.00 -16.88 -10.70
CA ALA A 21 3.76 -17.52 -12.00
C ALA A 21 5.06 -17.96 -12.70
N ALA A 22 6.11 -17.13 -12.61
CA ALA A 22 7.44 -17.44 -13.15
C ALA A 22 8.18 -18.53 -12.37
N SER A 23 7.84 -18.76 -11.10
CA SER A 23 8.50 -19.73 -10.22
C SER A 23 7.89 -21.13 -10.26
N GLY A 24 6.93 -21.39 -11.16
CA GLY A 24 6.34 -22.71 -11.35
C GLY A 24 5.37 -23.18 -10.24
N HIS A 25 4.82 -22.23 -9.47
CA HIS A 25 3.77 -22.53 -8.50
C HIS A 25 2.41 -22.79 -9.18
N ASP A 26 1.56 -23.64 -8.59
CA ASP A 26 0.15 -23.81 -8.97
C ASP A 26 -0.63 -22.60 -8.43
N LEU A 27 -0.60 -21.49 -9.22
CA LEU A 27 -1.16 -20.20 -8.82
C LEU A 27 -2.59 -20.05 -9.32
N TRP A 28 -3.47 -19.66 -8.39
CA TRP A 28 -4.87 -19.37 -8.62
C TRP A 28 -5.14 -17.91 -8.25
N LEU A 29 -5.87 -17.19 -9.10
CA LEU A 29 -6.34 -15.84 -8.81
C LEU A 29 -7.85 -15.80 -8.73
N LEU A 30 -8.38 -15.32 -7.62
CA LEU A 30 -9.79 -14.98 -7.47
C LEU A 30 -9.97 -13.49 -7.67
N ASN A 31 -10.69 -13.10 -8.72
CA ASN A 31 -10.94 -11.70 -9.06
C ASN A 31 -12.22 -11.56 -9.89
N ARG A 32 -12.73 -10.31 -10.00
CA ARG A 32 -13.95 -10.00 -10.77
C ARG A 32 -13.73 -9.87 -12.29
N GLY A 33 -12.54 -10.16 -12.79
CA GLY A 33 -12.22 -10.19 -14.23
C GLY A 33 -12.05 -8.84 -14.91
N HIS A 34 -12.01 -7.71 -14.20
CA HIS A 34 -11.89 -6.38 -14.82
C HIS A 34 -10.52 -6.10 -15.46
N ARG A 35 -9.47 -6.85 -15.05
CA ARG A 35 -8.08 -6.68 -15.53
C ARG A 35 -7.51 -7.96 -16.13
N LYS A 36 -8.24 -8.56 -17.06
CA LYS A 36 -7.91 -9.88 -17.65
C LYS A 36 -6.54 -9.93 -18.34
N ASN A 37 -6.12 -8.85 -18.98
CA ASN A 37 -4.90 -8.79 -19.80
C ASN A 37 -3.60 -8.72 -18.98
N GLU A 38 -3.69 -8.63 -17.66
CA GLU A 38 -2.55 -8.48 -16.76
C GLU A 38 -2.17 -9.79 -16.06
N VAL A 39 -2.91 -10.87 -16.31
CA VAL A 39 -2.71 -12.16 -15.67
C VAL A 39 -1.86 -13.06 -16.58
N PRO A 40 -0.73 -13.61 -16.09
CA PRO A 40 0.07 -14.56 -16.87
C PRO A 40 -0.74 -15.78 -17.31
N ALA A 41 -0.48 -16.28 -18.51
CA ALA A 41 -1.28 -17.35 -19.15
C ALA A 41 -1.28 -18.69 -18.39
N ASN A 42 -0.27 -18.95 -17.58
CA ASN A 42 -0.16 -20.17 -16.76
C ASN A 42 -0.85 -20.06 -15.39
N VAL A 43 -1.56 -18.96 -15.13
CA VAL A 43 -2.30 -18.74 -13.87
C VAL A 43 -3.75 -19.14 -14.03
N LYS A 44 -4.27 -19.95 -13.11
CA LYS A 44 -5.68 -20.31 -13.06
C LYS A 44 -6.52 -19.15 -12.53
N GLN A 45 -7.56 -18.77 -13.24
CA GLN A 45 -8.44 -17.69 -12.83
C GLN A 45 -9.80 -18.21 -12.36
N ILE A 46 -10.20 -17.75 -11.17
CA ILE A 46 -11.55 -17.85 -10.63
C ILE A 46 -12.20 -16.48 -10.84
N ILE A 47 -13.14 -16.41 -11.78
CA ILE A 47 -13.86 -15.16 -12.04
C ILE A 47 -15.14 -15.17 -11.21
N ALA A 48 -15.08 -14.52 -10.04
CA ALA A 48 -16.21 -14.40 -9.12
C ALA A 48 -16.02 -13.17 -8.21
N ASP A 49 -17.10 -12.70 -7.63
CA ASP A 49 -17.02 -11.85 -6.45
C ASP A 49 -16.76 -12.75 -5.23
N ILE A 50 -15.80 -12.38 -4.39
CA ILE A 50 -15.49 -13.16 -3.19
C ILE A 50 -16.67 -13.18 -2.20
N ASP A 51 -17.57 -12.19 -2.26
CA ASP A 51 -18.79 -12.15 -1.44
C ASP A 51 -19.85 -13.16 -1.90
N ASP A 52 -19.77 -13.63 -3.15
CA ASP A 52 -20.55 -14.78 -3.62
C ASP A 52 -19.85 -16.10 -3.22
N THR A 53 -19.99 -16.42 -1.93
CA THR A 53 -19.29 -17.56 -1.32
C THR A 53 -19.68 -18.91 -1.93
N ASP A 54 -20.90 -19.06 -2.39
CA ASP A 54 -21.39 -20.29 -3.00
C ASP A 54 -20.73 -20.51 -4.37
N GLU A 55 -20.62 -19.45 -5.16
CA GLU A 55 -19.92 -19.51 -6.45
C GLU A 55 -18.42 -19.77 -6.25
N VAL A 56 -17.79 -19.11 -5.27
CA VAL A 56 -16.39 -19.38 -4.94
C VAL A 56 -16.19 -20.84 -4.55
N LEU A 57 -17.01 -21.37 -3.64
CA LEU A 57 -16.92 -22.78 -3.20
C LEU A 57 -17.16 -23.75 -4.38
N ARG A 58 -18.10 -23.44 -5.26
CA ARG A 58 -18.35 -24.24 -6.47
C ARG A 58 -17.11 -24.31 -7.38
N GLN A 59 -16.41 -23.21 -7.56
CA GLN A 59 -15.22 -23.15 -8.43
C GLN A 59 -13.98 -23.76 -7.79
N ILE A 60 -13.75 -23.57 -6.48
CA ILE A 60 -12.59 -24.18 -5.81
C ILE A 60 -12.79 -25.66 -5.46
N GLY A 61 -14.04 -26.11 -5.32
CA GLY A 61 -14.39 -27.49 -4.93
C GLY A 61 -13.72 -27.90 -3.61
N ASP A 62 -13.15 -29.10 -3.58
CA ASP A 62 -12.41 -29.62 -2.41
C ASP A 62 -10.92 -29.28 -2.42
N THR A 63 -10.52 -28.29 -3.21
CA THR A 63 -9.12 -27.90 -3.36
C THR A 63 -8.53 -27.44 -2.02
N GLN A 64 -7.37 -28.02 -1.69
CA GLN A 64 -6.55 -27.59 -0.56
C GLN A 64 -5.43 -26.67 -1.06
N PHE A 65 -5.23 -25.57 -0.35
CA PHE A 65 -4.19 -24.59 -0.67
C PHE A 65 -3.05 -24.65 0.36
N ASP A 66 -1.82 -24.52 -0.11
CA ASP A 66 -0.68 -24.32 0.77
C ASP A 66 -0.70 -22.90 1.37
N ALA A 67 -1.16 -21.91 0.59
CA ALA A 67 -1.39 -20.56 1.06
C ALA A 67 -2.61 -19.93 0.38
N VAL A 68 -3.38 -19.15 1.15
CA VAL A 68 -4.40 -18.21 0.67
C VAL A 68 -3.98 -16.80 1.07
N CYS A 69 -3.93 -15.88 0.11
CA CYS A 69 -3.40 -14.53 0.29
C CYS A 69 -4.50 -13.49 0.02
N GLU A 70 -4.89 -12.72 1.02
CA GLU A 70 -5.99 -11.75 0.96
C GLU A 70 -5.46 -10.32 0.81
N PHE A 71 -5.74 -9.69 -0.35
CA PHE A 71 -5.32 -8.33 -0.69
C PHE A 71 -6.44 -7.29 -0.67
N ILE A 72 -7.70 -7.71 -0.60
CA ILE A 72 -8.88 -6.84 -0.71
C ILE A 72 -9.80 -6.87 0.51
N GLY A 73 -9.38 -7.50 1.59
CA GLY A 73 -10.07 -7.50 2.88
C GLY A 73 -9.77 -6.23 3.67
N PHE A 74 -10.79 -5.38 3.87
CA PHE A 74 -10.66 -4.09 4.58
C PHE A 74 -11.49 -4.03 5.85
N LEU A 75 -12.48 -4.90 6.00
CA LEU A 75 -13.43 -4.91 7.12
C LEU A 75 -13.39 -6.26 7.84
N PRO A 76 -13.64 -6.29 9.17
CA PRO A 76 -13.72 -7.54 9.92
C PRO A 76 -14.69 -8.57 9.33
N SER A 77 -15.86 -8.14 8.82
CA SER A 77 -16.83 -9.03 8.18
C SER A 77 -16.28 -9.76 6.95
N GLN A 78 -15.38 -9.13 6.21
CA GLN A 78 -14.69 -9.75 5.06
C GLN A 78 -13.71 -10.82 5.54
N VAL A 79 -12.98 -10.55 6.62
CA VAL A 79 -12.09 -11.53 7.25
C VAL A 79 -12.88 -12.71 7.84
N GLU A 80 -14.04 -12.46 8.48
CA GLU A 80 -14.93 -13.52 8.96
C GLU A 80 -15.41 -14.42 7.82
N ARG A 81 -15.78 -13.83 6.68
CA ARG A 81 -16.13 -14.57 5.46
C ARG A 81 -14.98 -15.48 5.04
N ASP A 82 -13.76 -14.96 4.99
CA ASP A 82 -12.60 -15.73 4.55
C ASP A 82 -12.24 -16.87 5.52
N ILE A 83 -12.35 -16.62 6.83
CA ILE A 83 -12.18 -17.66 7.84
C ILE A 83 -13.16 -18.80 7.59
N ARG A 84 -14.45 -18.50 7.35
CA ARG A 84 -15.46 -19.54 7.02
C ARG A 84 -15.13 -20.30 5.74
N LEU A 85 -14.66 -19.60 4.70
CA LEU A 85 -14.32 -20.22 3.42
C LEU A 85 -13.09 -21.13 3.48
N PHE A 86 -12.04 -20.70 4.22
CA PHE A 86 -10.72 -21.32 4.11
C PHE A 86 -10.29 -22.10 5.34
N LYS A 87 -11.04 -22.09 6.44
CA LYS A 87 -10.76 -22.93 7.61
C LYS A 87 -10.78 -24.41 7.21
N GLY A 88 -9.69 -25.11 7.50
CA GLY A 88 -9.50 -26.50 7.09
C GLY A 88 -9.17 -26.70 5.60
N ARG A 89 -9.06 -25.61 4.81
CA ARG A 89 -8.73 -25.63 3.37
C ARG A 89 -7.39 -25.00 3.03
N THR A 90 -6.75 -24.32 3.99
CA THR A 90 -5.43 -23.71 3.79
C THR A 90 -4.47 -24.06 4.92
N ARG A 91 -3.18 -24.14 4.59
CA ARG A 91 -2.09 -24.31 5.56
C ARG A 91 -1.53 -22.99 6.06
N GLN A 92 -1.78 -21.89 5.31
CA GLN A 92 -1.39 -20.53 5.67
C GLN A 92 -2.40 -19.56 5.07
N TYR A 93 -2.94 -18.65 5.88
CA TYR A 93 -3.75 -17.52 5.43
C TYR A 93 -2.96 -16.24 5.63
N VAL A 94 -2.59 -15.55 4.54
CA VAL A 94 -1.78 -14.35 4.59
C VAL A 94 -2.66 -13.14 4.36
N TYR A 95 -2.76 -12.30 5.37
CA TYR A 95 -3.59 -11.09 5.35
C TYR A 95 -2.73 -9.83 5.13
N ILE A 96 -3.10 -9.01 4.15
CA ILE A 96 -2.49 -7.70 3.94
C ILE A 96 -3.18 -6.66 4.82
N SER A 97 -2.48 -6.28 5.87
CA SER A 97 -2.84 -5.16 6.75
C SER A 97 -2.23 -3.84 6.24
N SER A 98 -1.80 -2.95 7.12
CA SER A 98 -1.18 -1.68 6.78
C SER A 98 -0.27 -1.18 7.91
N ALA A 99 0.83 -0.52 7.56
CA ALA A 99 1.66 0.21 8.52
C ALA A 99 0.95 1.44 9.13
N SER A 100 -0.12 1.93 8.51
CA SER A 100 -0.95 2.96 9.11
C SER A 100 -1.69 2.51 10.37
N ALA A 101 -1.74 1.20 10.63
CA ALA A 101 -2.29 0.63 11.86
C ALA A 101 -1.46 0.94 13.11
N TYR A 102 -0.16 1.21 12.98
CA TYR A 102 0.67 1.59 14.11
C TYR A 102 0.21 2.91 14.74
N ASN A 103 0.41 3.04 16.06
CA ASN A 103 -0.04 4.20 16.84
C ASN A 103 0.43 5.54 16.24
N LYS A 104 -0.46 6.52 16.20
CA LYS A 104 -0.22 7.86 15.66
C LYS A 104 -0.64 8.94 16.68
N PRO A 105 0.32 9.75 17.20
CA PRO A 105 1.76 9.60 17.03
C PRO A 105 2.32 8.39 17.79
N ALA A 106 3.33 7.74 17.23
CA ALA A 106 4.04 6.67 17.94
C ALA A 106 4.95 7.29 19.03
N ALA A 107 5.18 6.53 20.12
CA ALA A 107 6.09 6.94 21.19
C ALA A 107 7.57 6.98 20.70
N SER A 108 7.89 6.26 19.65
CA SER A 108 9.16 6.27 18.95
C SER A 108 8.92 6.31 17.46
N HIS A 109 9.77 7.01 16.71
CA HIS A 109 9.75 6.96 15.24
C HIS A 109 10.37 5.67 14.68
N TYR A 110 11.06 4.88 15.48
CA TYR A 110 11.48 3.51 15.14
C TYR A 110 10.33 2.55 15.38
N ILE A 111 9.82 1.99 14.29
CA ILE A 111 8.64 1.12 14.28
C ILE A 111 9.07 -0.32 14.06
N THR A 112 8.66 -1.20 14.97
CA THR A 112 8.77 -2.66 14.86
C THR A 112 7.38 -3.27 14.84
N GLU A 113 7.28 -4.58 14.56
CA GLU A 113 6.00 -5.29 14.61
C GLU A 113 5.38 -5.32 16.02
N GLY A 114 6.19 -5.10 17.07
CA GLY A 114 5.75 -4.96 18.46
C GLY A 114 5.24 -3.56 18.84
N THR A 115 5.35 -2.57 17.94
CA THR A 115 4.79 -1.23 18.18
C THR A 115 3.27 -1.31 18.32
N THR A 116 2.72 -0.62 19.31
CA THR A 116 1.27 -0.59 19.60
C THR A 116 0.47 -0.19 18.35
N LEU A 117 -0.67 -0.85 18.15
CA LEU A 117 -1.62 -0.52 17.09
C LEU A 117 -2.69 0.41 17.63
N ALA A 118 -2.78 1.61 17.06
CA ALA A 118 -3.84 2.59 17.33
C ALA A 118 -3.77 3.73 16.31
N ASN A 119 -4.89 4.11 15.73
CA ASN A 119 -4.94 5.27 14.84
C ASN A 119 -6.25 6.04 15.05
N PRO A 120 -6.23 7.13 15.81
CA PRO A 120 -7.43 7.92 16.09
C PRO A 120 -7.93 8.70 14.87
N TYR A 121 -7.09 8.95 13.88
CA TYR A 121 -7.38 9.83 12.75
C TYR A 121 -8.03 9.09 11.57
N TRP A 122 -7.76 7.77 11.38
CA TRP A 122 -8.10 7.07 10.15
C TRP A 122 -8.95 5.82 10.38
N GLU A 123 -10.19 5.84 9.87
CA GLU A 123 -11.10 4.70 9.97
C GLU A 123 -10.56 3.46 9.26
N TYR A 124 -9.96 3.64 8.07
CA TYR A 124 -9.27 2.56 7.36
C TYR A 124 -8.28 1.82 8.26
N SER A 125 -7.45 2.56 9.00
CA SER A 125 -6.46 1.96 9.90
C SER A 125 -7.11 1.24 11.08
N ARG A 126 -8.18 1.81 11.66
CA ARG A 126 -8.95 1.14 12.73
C ARG A 126 -9.58 -0.16 12.25
N ASN A 127 -10.10 -0.19 11.03
CA ASN A 127 -10.64 -1.40 10.41
C ASN A 127 -9.55 -2.46 10.20
N LYS A 128 -8.35 -2.07 9.74
CA LYS A 128 -7.20 -2.99 9.62
C LYS A 128 -6.79 -3.56 10.99
N ILE A 129 -6.76 -2.74 12.04
CA ILE A 129 -6.50 -3.19 13.42
C ILE A 129 -7.54 -4.24 13.85
N ALA A 130 -8.81 -3.95 13.68
CA ALA A 130 -9.89 -4.88 14.03
C ALA A 130 -9.83 -6.21 13.26
N CYS A 131 -9.40 -6.17 11.99
CA CYS A 131 -9.14 -7.38 11.20
C CYS A 131 -7.98 -8.21 11.80
N GLU A 132 -6.88 -7.55 12.19
CA GLU A 132 -5.74 -8.23 12.82
C GLU A 132 -6.11 -8.86 14.16
N GLU A 133 -6.86 -8.14 14.99
CA GLU A 133 -7.35 -8.64 16.30
C GLU A 133 -8.23 -9.88 16.13
N LEU A 134 -9.15 -9.86 15.16
CA LEU A 134 -9.99 -11.00 14.83
C LEU A 134 -9.16 -12.21 14.39
N LEU A 135 -8.21 -12.01 13.48
CA LEU A 135 -7.33 -13.06 12.98
C LEU A 135 -6.47 -13.67 14.08
N LEU A 136 -5.86 -12.84 14.94
CA LEU A 136 -5.05 -13.29 16.06
C LEU A 136 -5.89 -14.06 17.09
N LYS A 137 -7.14 -13.62 17.35
CA LYS A 137 -8.08 -14.34 18.20
C LYS A 137 -8.39 -15.72 17.61
N THR A 138 -8.79 -15.78 16.33
CA THR A 138 -9.14 -17.03 15.65
C THR A 138 -7.95 -18.00 15.59
N TRP A 139 -6.74 -17.50 15.40
CA TRP A 139 -5.54 -18.34 15.46
C TRP A 139 -5.34 -18.96 16.86
N ARG A 140 -5.47 -18.16 17.93
CA ARG A 140 -5.26 -18.64 19.31
C ARG A 140 -6.34 -19.61 19.77
N GLU A 141 -7.60 -19.37 19.42
CA GLU A 141 -8.74 -20.14 19.91
C GLU A 141 -9.09 -21.34 19.02
N GLU A 142 -8.82 -21.23 17.71
CA GLU A 142 -9.33 -22.18 16.71
C GLU A 142 -8.22 -22.75 15.81
N GLY A 143 -6.97 -22.29 15.96
CA GLY A 143 -5.82 -22.76 15.19
C GLY A 143 -5.83 -22.34 13.72
N PHE A 144 -6.59 -21.30 13.32
CA PHE A 144 -6.59 -20.83 11.95
C PHE A 144 -5.21 -20.23 11.60
N PRO A 145 -4.49 -20.74 10.57
CA PRO A 145 -3.06 -20.54 10.39
C PRO A 145 -2.74 -19.19 9.73
N ILE A 146 -2.82 -18.10 10.46
CA ILE A 146 -2.67 -16.74 9.94
C ILE A 146 -1.20 -16.29 9.85
N THR A 147 -0.93 -15.40 8.88
CA THR A 147 0.25 -14.54 8.81
C THR A 147 -0.22 -13.14 8.44
N ILE A 148 0.20 -12.13 9.19
CA ILE A 148 -0.17 -10.74 8.93
C ILE A 148 1.01 -10.03 8.26
N VAL A 149 0.75 -9.27 7.19
CA VAL A 149 1.76 -8.45 6.51
C VAL A 149 1.32 -6.99 6.54
N ARG A 150 2.19 -6.11 7.04
CA ARG A 150 1.97 -4.67 7.14
C ARG A 150 2.86 -3.94 6.14
N PRO A 151 2.39 -3.63 4.93
CA PRO A 151 3.08 -2.75 3.99
C PRO A 151 3.03 -1.29 4.44
N SER A 152 4.06 -0.51 4.12
CA SER A 152 4.01 0.95 4.04
C SER A 152 3.56 1.37 2.63
N HIS A 153 4.05 2.47 2.10
CA HIS A 153 3.70 2.93 0.76
C HIS A 153 4.41 2.09 -0.31
N THR A 154 3.79 0.99 -0.69
CA THR A 154 4.24 0.18 -1.83
C THR A 154 3.77 0.83 -3.13
N TYR A 155 4.67 0.99 -4.10
CA TYR A 155 4.40 1.62 -5.38
C TYR A 155 4.85 0.75 -6.55
N CYS A 156 4.29 1.01 -7.72
CA CYS A 156 4.64 0.36 -8.98
C CYS A 156 4.71 1.41 -10.10
N GLU A 157 5.00 1.00 -11.31
CA GLU A 157 5.16 1.85 -12.48
C GLU A 157 3.95 2.74 -12.81
N ARG A 158 2.76 2.43 -12.28
CA ARG A 158 1.49 3.11 -12.65
C ARG A 158 1.21 4.39 -11.89
N ALA A 159 1.90 4.64 -10.79
CA ALA A 159 1.67 5.82 -9.96
C ALA A 159 2.96 6.25 -9.25
N VAL A 160 3.12 7.55 -9.07
CA VAL A 160 4.24 8.12 -8.31
C VAL A 160 3.80 8.35 -6.87
N PRO A 161 4.60 7.91 -5.87
CA PRO A 161 4.34 8.24 -4.47
C PRO A 161 4.50 9.74 -4.22
N VAL A 162 3.41 10.38 -3.80
CA VAL A 162 3.39 11.78 -3.35
C VAL A 162 2.54 11.88 -2.09
N SER A 163 2.81 12.85 -1.23
CA SER A 163 2.07 12.98 0.03
C SER A 163 0.70 13.62 -0.14
N VAL A 164 0.61 14.63 -0.99
CA VAL A 164 -0.61 15.42 -1.22
C VAL A 164 -1.04 15.26 -2.67
N HIS A 165 -2.19 14.65 -2.90
CA HIS A 165 -2.79 14.46 -4.22
C HIS A 165 -4.31 14.35 -4.10
N GLY A 166 -5.03 14.67 -5.17
CA GLY A 166 -6.47 14.50 -5.24
C GLY A 166 -6.90 13.03 -5.44
N PRO A 167 -8.21 12.77 -5.49
CA PRO A 167 -8.76 11.41 -5.60
C PRO A 167 -8.41 10.69 -6.90
N LYS A 168 -8.04 11.43 -7.94
CA LYS A 168 -7.65 10.85 -9.24
C LYS A 168 -6.18 10.43 -9.31
N GLY A 169 -5.45 10.50 -8.18
CA GLY A 169 -4.08 10.02 -8.08
C GLY A 169 -3.01 11.08 -8.35
N SER A 170 -1.80 10.64 -8.67
CA SER A 170 -0.60 11.49 -8.70
C SER A 170 -0.41 12.30 -9.99
N TRP A 171 -1.15 12.02 -11.06
CA TRP A 171 -0.92 12.67 -12.36
C TRP A 171 -1.00 14.20 -12.29
N GLN A 172 -2.01 14.76 -11.62
CA GLN A 172 -2.15 16.21 -11.51
C GLN A 172 -0.96 16.87 -10.81
N VAL A 173 -0.33 16.17 -9.86
CA VAL A 173 0.89 16.64 -9.20
C VAL A 173 2.06 16.66 -10.18
N LEU A 174 2.24 15.59 -10.98
CA LEU A 174 3.27 15.54 -12.01
C LEU A 174 3.05 16.67 -13.05
N LYS A 175 1.82 16.89 -13.48
CA LYS A 175 1.44 17.96 -14.40
C LYS A 175 1.82 19.33 -13.85
N ARG A 176 1.49 19.63 -12.58
CA ARG A 176 1.90 20.88 -11.91
C ARG A 176 3.41 21.05 -11.89
N ILE A 177 4.17 19.99 -11.61
CA ILE A 177 5.64 20.04 -11.64
C ILE A 177 6.15 20.36 -13.05
N MET A 178 5.63 19.68 -14.10
CA MET A 178 6.02 19.92 -15.49
C MET A 178 5.66 21.33 -15.98
N GLU A 179 4.54 21.88 -15.53
CA GLU A 179 4.11 23.26 -15.83
C GLU A 179 4.87 24.32 -15.02
N GLY A 180 5.77 23.90 -14.13
CA GLY A 180 6.53 24.82 -13.27
C GLY A 180 5.67 25.53 -12.21
N LYS A 181 4.49 25.01 -11.89
CA LYS A 181 3.63 25.48 -10.80
C LYS A 181 4.20 25.06 -9.44
N GLN A 182 3.79 25.74 -8.39
CA GLN A 182 4.08 25.33 -7.01
C GLN A 182 3.28 24.07 -6.66
N VAL A 183 3.91 23.17 -5.89
CA VAL A 183 3.33 21.90 -5.45
C VAL A 183 3.19 21.90 -3.94
N LEU A 184 2.02 21.57 -3.44
CA LEU A 184 1.77 21.48 -2.00
C LEU A 184 2.56 20.32 -1.40
N VAL A 185 3.28 20.61 -0.32
CA VAL A 185 4.01 19.65 0.51
C VAL A 185 3.51 19.78 1.93
N ASN A 186 3.15 18.68 2.56
CA ASN A 186 2.67 18.67 3.94
C ASN A 186 3.78 18.98 4.95
N GLY A 187 3.46 19.81 5.94
CA GLY A 187 4.41 20.31 6.94
C GLY A 187 5.48 21.17 6.28
N ASP A 188 6.73 20.94 6.63
CA ASP A 188 7.93 21.50 5.99
C ASP A 188 8.62 20.50 5.04
N GLY A 189 7.98 19.36 4.80
CA GLY A 189 8.49 18.29 3.97
C GLY A 189 9.64 17.49 4.57
N SER A 190 9.98 17.69 5.85
CA SER A 190 11.12 17.02 6.51
C SER A 190 10.76 15.67 7.13
N SER A 191 9.47 15.38 7.35
CA SER A 191 9.06 14.09 7.91
C SER A 191 9.50 12.94 7.02
N LEU A 192 10.07 11.89 7.64
CA LEU A 192 10.60 10.72 6.96
C LEU A 192 9.48 9.73 6.63
N TRP A 193 9.60 9.16 5.44
CA TRP A 193 8.68 8.17 4.93
C TRP A 193 9.41 7.01 4.24
N THR A 194 8.78 5.85 4.19
CA THR A 194 9.32 4.68 3.51
C THR A 194 8.44 4.31 2.33
N VAL A 195 9.03 4.29 1.15
CA VAL A 195 8.40 3.84 -0.10
C VAL A 195 9.10 2.57 -0.59
N THR A 196 8.32 1.58 -1.02
CA THR A 196 8.85 0.27 -1.39
C THR A 196 8.40 -0.11 -2.80
N TRP A 197 9.34 -0.43 -3.68
CA TRP A 197 9.03 -0.94 -5.00
C TRP A 197 8.32 -2.30 -4.91
N ASN A 198 7.26 -2.49 -5.67
CA ASN A 198 6.40 -3.67 -5.54
C ASN A 198 7.12 -5.00 -5.84
N GLU A 199 8.14 -5.01 -6.72
CA GLU A 199 8.94 -6.21 -6.99
C GLU A 199 9.81 -6.58 -5.78
N ASP A 200 10.31 -5.59 -5.03
CA ASP A 200 11.05 -5.82 -3.79
C ASP A 200 10.10 -6.33 -2.70
N PHE A 201 8.92 -5.72 -2.57
CA PHE A 201 7.89 -6.21 -1.67
C PHE A 201 7.53 -7.67 -1.96
N ALA A 202 7.35 -8.00 -3.25
CA ALA A 202 7.00 -9.35 -3.69
C ALA A 202 8.03 -10.40 -3.24
N ARG A 203 9.34 -10.09 -3.31
CA ARG A 203 10.39 -11.01 -2.85
C ARG A 203 10.26 -11.33 -1.35
N GLY A 204 10.04 -10.31 -0.53
CA GLY A 204 9.83 -10.49 0.92
C GLY A 204 8.56 -11.29 1.21
N PHE A 205 7.47 -10.96 0.52
CA PHE A 205 6.18 -11.63 0.67
C PHE A 205 6.25 -13.12 0.30
N ILE A 206 6.81 -13.43 -0.87
CA ILE A 206 6.94 -14.81 -1.36
C ILE A 206 7.82 -15.64 -0.43
N GLY A 207 8.88 -15.06 0.15
CA GLY A 207 9.73 -15.72 1.13
C GLY A 207 9.02 -16.12 2.43
N LEU A 208 7.89 -15.51 2.77
CA LEU A 208 7.06 -15.90 3.92
C LEU A 208 6.08 -17.03 3.61
N LEU A 209 5.80 -17.31 2.31
CA LEU A 209 4.83 -18.34 1.94
C LEU A 209 5.36 -19.74 2.26
N GLY A 210 4.52 -20.56 2.89
CA GLY A 210 4.87 -21.91 3.31
C GLY A 210 5.90 -21.98 4.44
N THR A 211 6.21 -20.86 5.11
CA THR A 211 7.17 -20.80 6.21
C THR A 211 6.46 -21.02 7.56
N PRO A 212 6.66 -22.16 8.26
CA PRO A 212 5.97 -22.43 9.51
C PRO A 212 6.18 -21.36 10.60
N LYS A 213 7.37 -20.74 10.61
CA LYS A 213 7.71 -19.65 11.55
C LYS A 213 6.94 -18.35 11.30
N ALA A 214 6.23 -18.23 10.17
CA ALA A 214 5.40 -17.07 9.87
C ALA A 214 3.96 -17.22 10.40
N ILE A 215 3.56 -18.44 10.81
CA ILE A 215 2.21 -18.68 11.31
C ILE A 215 2.04 -18.05 12.71
N GLY A 216 0.97 -17.29 12.86
CA GLY A 216 0.66 -16.55 14.09
C GLY A 216 1.41 -15.23 14.25
N GLU A 217 2.19 -14.83 13.24
CA GLU A 217 3.11 -13.70 13.31
C GLU A 217 2.72 -12.56 12.36
N ALA A 218 3.10 -11.34 12.73
CA ALA A 218 3.04 -10.17 11.87
C ALA A 218 4.43 -9.82 11.33
N PHE A 219 4.50 -9.36 10.08
CA PHE A 219 5.72 -8.89 9.43
C PHE A 219 5.47 -7.57 8.72
N GLN A 220 6.43 -6.66 8.83
CA GLN A 220 6.50 -5.50 7.94
C GLN A 220 7.49 -5.79 6.80
N ILE A 221 7.09 -5.44 5.57
CA ILE A 221 7.89 -5.66 4.36
C ILE A 221 8.11 -4.30 3.71
N MET A 222 9.31 -3.76 3.83
CA MET A 222 9.62 -2.40 3.42
C MET A 222 11.06 -2.27 2.94
N SER A 223 11.32 -1.20 2.19
CA SER A 223 12.68 -0.76 1.88
C SER A 223 13.39 -0.26 3.15
N ASP A 224 14.70 -0.42 3.19
CA ASP A 224 15.55 0.19 4.20
C ASP A 224 15.79 1.69 3.93
N GLU A 225 15.40 2.19 2.75
CA GLU A 225 15.55 3.59 2.36
C GLU A 225 14.51 4.45 3.06
N GLN A 226 14.99 5.50 3.70
CA GLN A 226 14.16 6.45 4.44
C GLN A 226 14.36 7.83 3.83
N LEU A 227 13.29 8.40 3.30
CA LEU A 227 13.33 9.66 2.57
C LEU A 227 12.37 10.68 3.20
N SER A 228 12.80 11.93 3.28
CA SER A 228 11.87 13.02 3.56
C SER A 228 10.95 13.26 2.35
N TRP A 229 9.79 13.87 2.58
CA TRP A 229 8.91 14.23 1.47
C TRP A 229 9.60 15.17 0.48
N ASN A 230 10.48 16.07 0.97
CA ASN A 230 11.30 16.91 0.09
C ASN A 230 12.19 16.07 -0.86
N GLN A 231 12.84 15.03 -0.33
CA GLN A 231 13.65 14.13 -1.16
C GLN A 231 12.80 13.33 -2.15
N ILE A 232 11.64 12.84 -1.72
CA ILE A 232 10.69 12.13 -2.61
C ILE A 232 10.27 13.03 -3.76
N TYR A 233 9.78 14.23 -3.49
CA TYR A 233 9.36 15.17 -4.55
C TYR A 233 10.54 15.62 -5.43
N GLN A 234 11.73 15.80 -4.85
CA GLN A 234 12.92 16.14 -5.64
C GLN A 234 13.30 15.02 -6.61
N CYS A 235 13.19 13.74 -6.18
CA CYS A 235 13.40 12.60 -7.08
C CYS A 235 12.38 12.57 -8.22
N VAL A 236 11.11 12.92 -7.95
CA VAL A 236 10.07 13.05 -8.97
C VAL A 236 10.43 14.15 -9.98
N ALA A 237 10.78 15.33 -9.52
CA ALA A 237 11.15 16.46 -10.37
C ALA A 237 12.40 16.15 -11.20
N ASN A 238 13.40 15.50 -10.61
CA ASN A 238 14.60 15.05 -11.33
C ASN A 238 14.25 14.02 -12.42
N ALA A 239 13.32 13.11 -12.17
CA ALA A 239 12.86 12.13 -13.15
C ALA A 239 12.10 12.80 -14.31
N LEU A 240 11.41 13.91 -14.07
CA LEU A 240 10.75 14.75 -15.07
C LEU A 240 11.70 15.72 -15.77
N GLY A 241 12.93 15.91 -15.28
CA GLY A 241 13.92 16.85 -15.83
C GLY A 241 13.59 18.32 -15.58
N VAL A 242 12.84 18.65 -14.53
CA VAL A 242 12.37 20.01 -14.21
C VAL A 242 12.67 20.40 -12.78
N ALA A 243 12.62 21.70 -12.46
CA ALA A 243 12.84 22.20 -11.11
C ALA A 243 11.64 21.92 -10.20
N PHE A 244 11.91 21.46 -8.98
CA PHE A 244 10.90 21.33 -7.93
C PHE A 244 10.61 22.69 -7.29
N LYS A 245 9.33 23.05 -7.21
CA LYS A 245 8.86 24.30 -6.58
C LYS A 245 7.89 23.95 -5.43
N PRO A 246 8.39 23.61 -4.23
CA PRO A 246 7.54 23.30 -3.09
C PRO A 246 6.78 24.52 -2.58
N TYR A 247 5.57 24.28 -2.08
CA TYR A 247 4.83 25.19 -1.23
C TYR A 247 4.41 24.45 0.04
N TYR A 248 4.99 24.83 1.16
CA TYR A 248 4.84 24.13 2.43
C TYR A 248 3.58 24.57 3.17
N VAL A 249 2.77 23.60 3.57
CA VAL A 249 1.50 23.84 4.25
C VAL A 249 1.34 22.87 5.40
N ALA A 250 0.97 23.37 6.57
CA ALA A 250 0.68 22.53 7.74
C ALA A 250 -0.36 21.45 7.42
N SER A 251 -0.11 20.22 7.87
CA SER A 251 -0.95 19.07 7.52
C SER A 251 -2.39 19.20 8.01
N ASP A 252 -2.58 19.81 9.19
CA ASP A 252 -3.91 20.09 9.76
C ASP A 252 -4.67 21.15 8.95
N PHE A 253 -3.97 22.17 8.42
CA PHE A 253 -4.58 23.13 7.52
C PHE A 253 -5.03 22.48 6.21
N LEU A 254 -4.20 21.60 5.61
CA LEU A 254 -4.58 20.83 4.43
C LEU A 254 -5.82 19.96 4.71
N ALA A 255 -5.84 19.26 5.85
CA ALA A 255 -6.96 18.43 6.24
C ALA A 255 -8.25 19.24 6.49
N ALA A 256 -8.13 20.43 7.10
CA ALA A 256 -9.28 21.29 7.40
C ALA A 256 -9.88 21.99 6.17
N THR A 257 -9.10 22.20 5.12
CA THR A 257 -9.50 22.96 3.93
C THR A 257 -9.82 22.11 2.70
N SER A 258 -9.47 20.82 2.72
CA SER A 258 -9.81 19.89 1.64
C SER A 258 -11.26 19.41 1.72
N PRO A 259 -11.87 19.00 0.59
CA PRO A 259 -13.09 18.22 0.60
C PRO A 259 -12.94 16.97 1.50
N LYS A 260 -13.99 16.67 2.28
CA LYS A 260 -13.96 15.57 3.27
C LYS A 260 -13.69 14.20 2.63
N GLU A 261 -14.21 13.99 1.42
CA GLU A 261 -14.05 12.77 0.63
C GLU A 261 -12.60 12.50 0.19
N TRP A 262 -11.69 13.48 0.29
CA TRP A 262 -10.26 13.26 0.04
C TRP A 262 -9.54 12.65 1.23
N ASP A 263 -10.18 12.66 2.39
CA ASP A 263 -9.72 12.05 3.65
C ASP A 263 -8.27 12.43 4.04
N PHE A 264 -7.93 13.71 3.93
CA PHE A 264 -6.60 14.19 4.36
C PHE A 264 -6.42 14.12 5.87
N THR A 265 -7.49 14.07 6.66
CA THR A 265 -7.40 13.76 8.08
C THR A 265 -6.80 12.36 8.28
N GLY A 266 -7.31 11.36 7.57
CA GLY A 266 -6.79 10.00 7.64
C GLY A 266 -5.39 9.90 7.04
N ASN A 267 -5.25 10.23 5.77
CA ASN A 267 -4.01 9.93 5.04
C ASN A 267 -2.83 10.86 5.38
N LEU A 268 -3.07 12.10 5.85
CA LEU A 268 -1.99 12.97 6.34
C LEU A 268 -1.79 12.85 7.85
N LEU A 269 -2.78 13.23 8.68
CA LEU A 269 -2.62 13.23 10.14
C LEU A 269 -2.52 11.81 10.70
N GLY A 270 -3.25 10.87 10.11
CA GLY A 270 -3.20 9.45 10.48
C GLY A 270 -2.04 8.67 9.89
N ASP A 271 -1.23 9.27 8.99
CA ASP A 271 -0.16 8.52 8.32
C ASP A 271 1.04 9.40 7.93
N LYS A 272 0.96 10.19 6.85
CA LYS A 272 2.10 10.78 6.12
C LYS A 272 2.75 12.00 6.80
N SER A 273 2.07 12.65 7.76
CA SER A 273 2.62 13.84 8.44
C SER A 273 3.65 13.53 9.51
N LEU A 274 3.76 12.27 9.93
CA LEU A 274 4.61 11.85 11.02
C LEU A 274 5.81 11.07 10.50
N THR A 275 6.99 11.35 11.07
CA THR A 275 8.19 10.56 10.79
C THR A 275 8.02 9.15 11.28
N VAL A 276 8.28 8.17 10.39
CA VAL A 276 8.34 6.74 10.71
C VAL A 276 9.55 6.11 10.02
N MET A 277 10.26 5.26 10.77
CA MET A 277 11.37 4.44 10.29
C MET A 277 11.10 3.01 10.68
N PHE A 278 11.03 2.11 9.71
CA PHE A 278 10.62 0.73 9.94
C PHE A 278 11.82 -0.20 10.05
N ASP A 279 11.85 -1.01 11.12
CA ASP A 279 12.85 -2.07 11.30
C ASP A 279 12.35 -3.40 10.73
N CYS A 280 12.87 -3.80 9.58
CA CYS A 280 12.55 -5.05 8.92
C CYS A 280 13.45 -6.24 9.35
N THR A 281 14.12 -6.15 10.50
CA THR A 281 15.02 -7.20 11.01
C THR A 281 14.28 -8.54 11.19
N LYS A 282 13.03 -8.53 11.66
CA LYS A 282 12.21 -9.73 11.80
C LYS A 282 12.00 -10.43 10.46
N LEU A 283 11.63 -9.67 9.43
CA LEU A 283 11.51 -10.20 8.07
C LEU A 283 12.82 -10.79 7.56
N LYS A 284 13.94 -10.07 7.71
CA LYS A 284 15.26 -10.52 7.25
C LYS A 284 15.72 -11.81 7.93
N ARG A 285 15.29 -12.04 9.18
CA ARG A 285 15.54 -13.32 9.89
C ARG A 285 14.63 -14.43 9.38
N ALA A 286 13.38 -14.14 9.04
CA ALA A 286 12.43 -15.12 8.53
C ALA A 286 12.70 -15.48 7.06
N VAL A 287 13.17 -14.51 6.27
CA VAL A 287 13.50 -14.63 4.83
C VAL A 287 14.99 -14.27 4.63
N PRO A 288 15.92 -15.21 4.88
CA PRO A 288 17.33 -14.96 4.72
C PRO A 288 17.68 -14.50 3.29
N GLY A 289 18.48 -13.45 3.18
CA GLY A 289 18.83 -12.85 1.89
C GLY A 289 17.81 -11.83 1.34
N PHE A 290 16.70 -11.58 2.04
CA PHE A 290 15.81 -10.49 1.65
C PHE A 290 16.53 -9.14 1.79
N GLN A 291 16.49 -8.38 0.70
CA GLN A 291 16.88 -6.99 0.63
C GLN A 291 16.03 -6.27 -0.43
N ALA A 292 15.49 -5.11 -0.08
CA ALA A 292 14.90 -4.21 -1.07
C ALA A 292 16.05 -3.53 -1.82
N THR A 293 16.17 -3.79 -3.12
CA THR A 293 17.32 -3.37 -3.94
C THR A 293 17.01 -2.19 -4.84
N THR A 294 15.73 -1.89 -5.08
CA THR A 294 15.33 -0.78 -5.94
C THR A 294 15.31 0.51 -5.11
N ARG A 295 16.25 1.41 -5.40
CA ARG A 295 16.26 2.74 -4.81
C ARG A 295 15.09 3.56 -5.36
N PHE A 296 14.60 4.49 -4.55
CA PHE A 296 13.45 5.30 -4.97
C PHE A 296 13.73 6.15 -6.21
N ASP A 297 14.93 6.73 -6.31
CA ASP A 297 15.33 7.52 -7.49
C ASP A 297 15.37 6.70 -8.79
N GLU A 298 15.60 5.39 -8.70
CA GLU A 298 15.52 4.48 -9.85
C GLU A 298 14.08 4.06 -10.13
N GLY A 299 13.33 3.71 -9.09
CA GLY A 299 11.93 3.31 -9.21
C GLY A 299 11.04 4.41 -9.77
N VAL A 300 11.22 5.65 -9.30
CA VAL A 300 10.42 6.79 -9.76
C VAL A 300 10.68 7.15 -11.24
N ARG A 301 11.92 6.96 -11.73
CA ARG A 301 12.21 7.11 -13.18
C ARG A 301 11.39 6.12 -14.02
N LYS A 302 11.26 4.86 -13.54
CA LYS A 302 10.39 3.86 -14.20
C LYS A 302 8.93 4.29 -14.18
N CYS A 303 8.43 4.80 -13.03
CA CYS A 303 7.06 5.31 -12.92
C CYS A 303 6.80 6.46 -13.90
N VAL A 304 7.66 7.48 -13.91
CA VAL A 304 7.51 8.64 -14.78
C VAL A 304 7.55 8.21 -16.26
N ALA A 305 8.52 7.39 -16.65
CA ALA A 305 8.62 6.91 -18.05
C ALA A 305 7.36 6.10 -18.43
N TYR A 306 6.87 5.25 -17.55
CA TYR A 306 5.68 4.44 -17.80
C TYR A 306 4.43 5.32 -17.92
N ILE A 307 4.19 6.24 -16.98
CA ILE A 307 3.02 7.12 -16.99
C ILE A 307 3.02 8.02 -18.25
N LEU A 308 4.18 8.55 -18.64
CA LEU A 308 4.27 9.39 -19.85
C LEU A 308 4.00 8.59 -21.15
N ALA A 309 4.30 7.29 -21.15
CA ALA A 309 4.00 6.40 -22.28
C ALA A 309 2.56 5.87 -22.30
N HIS A 310 1.77 6.08 -21.22
CA HIS A 310 0.43 5.53 -21.05
C HIS A 310 -0.60 6.63 -20.74
N PRO A 311 -1.16 7.28 -21.79
CA PRO A 311 -2.10 8.40 -21.64
C PRO A 311 -3.33 8.08 -20.79
N GLU A 312 -3.74 6.82 -20.73
CA GLU A 312 -4.87 6.36 -19.89
C GLU A 312 -4.61 6.51 -18.38
N LEU A 313 -3.34 6.64 -17.97
CA LEU A 313 -2.95 6.92 -16.57
C LEU A 313 -2.86 8.42 -16.27
N GLN A 314 -2.93 9.26 -17.30
CA GLN A 314 -2.80 10.71 -17.20
C GLN A 314 -4.15 11.36 -16.91
N VAL A 315 -4.81 10.90 -15.85
CA VAL A 315 -6.15 11.37 -15.48
C VAL A 315 -6.06 12.72 -14.79
N GLU A 316 -6.53 13.76 -15.47
CA GLU A 316 -6.55 15.12 -14.93
C GLU A 316 -7.50 15.27 -13.75
N ASP A 317 -7.09 16.08 -12.77
CA ASP A 317 -7.85 16.42 -11.57
C ASP A 317 -7.93 17.95 -11.42
N PRO A 318 -8.78 18.62 -12.22
CA PRO A 318 -8.88 20.08 -12.19
C PRO A 318 -9.40 20.63 -10.87
N GLU A 319 -10.17 19.83 -10.11
CA GLU A 319 -10.65 20.24 -8.80
C GLU A 319 -9.49 20.31 -7.80
N PHE A 320 -8.63 19.30 -7.80
CA PHE A 320 -7.40 19.30 -7.00
C PHE A 320 -6.46 20.42 -7.41
N ASP A 321 -6.26 20.66 -8.72
CA ASP A 321 -5.42 21.75 -9.22
C ASP A 321 -5.91 23.12 -8.73
N ALA A 322 -7.21 23.39 -8.88
CA ALA A 322 -7.83 24.64 -8.43
C ALA A 322 -7.79 24.80 -6.90
N TRP A 323 -7.94 23.69 -6.15
CA TRP A 323 -7.82 23.73 -4.69
C TRP A 323 -6.39 24.06 -4.26
N CYS A 324 -5.37 23.51 -4.92
CA CYS A 324 -3.98 23.86 -4.65
C CYS A 324 -3.73 25.37 -4.83
N ASP A 325 -4.22 25.95 -5.92
CA ASP A 325 -4.06 27.38 -6.19
C ASP A 325 -4.80 28.26 -5.14
N LYS A 326 -5.99 27.85 -4.70
CA LYS A 326 -6.73 28.52 -3.62
C LYS A 326 -6.00 28.47 -2.29
N VAL A 327 -5.42 27.32 -1.91
CA VAL A 327 -4.64 27.16 -0.67
C VAL A 327 -3.42 28.09 -0.71
N ILE A 328 -2.67 28.10 -1.80
CA ILE A 328 -1.51 28.97 -1.98
C ILE A 328 -1.92 30.44 -1.86
N ALA A 329 -2.92 30.88 -2.60
CA ALA A 329 -3.39 32.25 -2.61
C ALA A 329 -3.87 32.71 -1.22
N ALA A 330 -4.58 31.85 -0.48
CA ALA A 330 -5.04 32.17 0.87
C ALA A 330 -3.88 32.39 1.85
N GLN A 331 -2.84 31.54 1.79
CA GLN A 331 -1.67 31.68 2.65
C GLN A 331 -0.80 32.89 2.25
N GLU A 332 -0.62 33.17 0.96
CA GLU A 332 0.09 34.38 0.52
C GLU A 332 -0.63 35.64 0.97
N LYS A 333 -1.96 35.68 0.88
CA LYS A 333 -2.76 36.79 1.41
C LYS A 333 -2.58 36.95 2.92
N ALA A 334 -2.59 35.87 3.69
CA ALA A 334 -2.37 35.92 5.13
C ALA A 334 -0.97 36.47 5.47
N LYS A 335 0.08 36.05 4.77
CA LYS A 335 1.45 36.59 4.94
C LYS A 335 1.52 38.10 4.69
N GLN A 336 0.77 38.64 3.73
CA GLN A 336 0.74 40.07 3.44
C GLN A 336 -0.03 40.88 4.48
N SER A 337 -0.87 40.23 5.29
CA SER A 337 -1.66 40.89 6.33
C SER A 337 -0.97 40.99 7.69
N ILE A 338 0.22 40.42 7.86
CA ILE A 338 1.09 40.45 9.03
C ILE A 338 2.22 41.47 8.81
#